data_da62526d1bdd9be7d5b46dcb5250c27f
#
_entry.id   da62526d1bdd9be7d5b46dcb5250c27f
#
_cell.length_a   1.000
_cell.length_b   1.000
_cell.length_c   1.000
_cell.angle_alpha   90.00
_cell.angle_beta   90.00
_cell.angle_gamma   90.00
#
_symmetry.space_group_name_H-M   'P 1'
#
loop_
_entity.id
_entity.type
_entity.pdbx_description
1 polymer ?
#
loop_
_entity_poly.entity_id
_entity_poly.type
_entity_poly.pdbx_seq_one_letter_code
_entity_poly.pdbx_strand_id
1 'polypeptide(L)'
;MAVLCAKMIKKGCFELGGSDPFVVLKDADLERAVDAAYASRMGNSGQACINAKRFIITAPVYDEFRDRLIEKIKSTVNIGDPMDPAVNCGPLAMKR
;
A
#
# COMPACT_ATOMS: atom_id res chain seq x y z
N MET A 1 22.02 -13.25 -1.90
CA MET A 1 21.72 -14.26 -0.84
C MET A 1 21.32 -15.62 -1.41
N ALA A 2 20.33 -15.75 -2.31
CA ALA A 2 19.88 -17.03 -2.86
C ALA A 2 21.03 -17.91 -3.39
N VAL A 3 21.94 -17.33 -4.19
CA VAL A 3 23.11 -18.02 -4.72
C VAL A 3 24.03 -18.57 -3.60
N LEU A 4 24.21 -17.81 -2.52
CA LEU A 4 25.02 -18.25 -1.39
C LEU A 4 24.35 -19.42 -0.64
N CYS A 5 23.02 -19.34 -0.44
CA CYS A 5 22.29 -20.45 0.16
C CYS A 5 22.41 -21.72 -0.70
N ALA A 6 22.21 -21.59 -2.02
CA ALA A 6 22.32 -22.71 -2.95
C ALA A 6 23.71 -23.33 -2.96
N LYS A 7 24.78 -22.53 -2.98
CA LYS A 7 26.18 -23.04 -2.92
C LYS A 7 26.48 -23.81 -1.65
N MET A 8 25.80 -23.51 -0.56
CA MET A 8 26.01 -24.15 0.74
C MET A 8 24.92 -25.21 1.06
N ILE A 9 24.04 -25.49 0.11
CA ILE A 9 22.89 -26.42 0.27
C ILE A 9 22.03 -26.06 1.50
N LYS A 10 21.87 -24.74 1.76
CA LYS A 10 21.04 -24.24 2.86
C LYS A 10 19.68 -23.82 2.36
N LYS A 11 18.63 -24.10 3.16
CA LYS A 11 17.30 -23.55 2.91
C LYS A 11 17.34 -22.04 3.04
N GLY A 12 16.69 -21.32 2.09
CA GLY A 12 16.52 -19.89 2.12
C GLY A 12 15.04 -19.53 2.01
N CYS A 13 14.56 -18.61 2.84
CA CYS A 13 13.29 -17.94 2.67
C CYS A 13 13.59 -16.51 2.24
N PHE A 14 12.99 -16.06 1.13
CA PHE A 14 13.27 -14.76 0.53
C PHE A 14 11.98 -13.93 0.47
N GLU A 15 11.94 -12.85 1.23
CA GLU A 15 10.91 -11.83 1.17
C GLU A 15 11.32 -10.76 0.15
N LEU A 16 10.50 -10.58 -0.90
CA LEU A 16 10.83 -9.72 -2.04
C LEU A 16 9.71 -8.71 -2.28
N GLY A 17 9.84 -7.94 -3.35
CA GLY A 17 8.81 -7.00 -3.76
C GLY A 17 7.56 -7.67 -4.31
N GLY A 18 6.46 -6.93 -4.34
CA GLY A 18 5.19 -7.34 -4.92
C GLY A 18 4.46 -6.16 -5.57
N SER A 19 3.41 -6.44 -6.34
CA SER A 19 2.54 -5.46 -6.97
C SER A 19 1.10 -5.96 -6.95
N ASP A 20 0.53 -6.04 -5.74
CA ASP A 20 -0.78 -6.61 -5.53
C ASP A 20 -1.90 -5.77 -6.15
N PRO A 21 -2.88 -6.40 -6.82
CA PRO A 21 -4.05 -5.72 -7.34
C PRO A 21 -5.06 -5.45 -6.22
N PHE A 22 -5.70 -4.31 -6.29
CA PHE A 22 -6.88 -3.95 -5.51
C PHE A 22 -8.04 -3.75 -6.47
N VAL A 23 -9.03 -4.64 -6.41
CA VAL A 23 -10.14 -4.68 -7.38
C VAL A 23 -11.41 -4.15 -6.74
N VAL A 24 -12.06 -3.18 -7.41
CA VAL A 24 -13.37 -2.62 -6.98
C VAL A 24 -14.40 -2.83 -8.08
N LEU A 25 -15.42 -3.61 -7.76
CA LEU A 25 -16.53 -3.89 -8.67
C LEU A 25 -17.65 -2.85 -8.48
N LYS A 26 -18.57 -2.81 -9.44
CA LYS A 26 -19.67 -1.81 -9.50
C LYS A 26 -20.64 -1.86 -8.31
N ASP A 27 -20.73 -3.00 -7.64
CA ASP A 27 -21.60 -3.28 -6.50
C ASP A 27 -20.87 -3.26 -5.16
N ALA A 28 -19.61 -2.79 -5.16
CA ALA A 28 -18.82 -2.67 -3.94
C ALA A 28 -19.40 -1.58 -3.02
N ASP A 29 -19.31 -1.81 -1.70
CA ASP A 29 -19.45 -0.76 -0.69
C ASP A 29 -18.24 0.18 -0.81
N LEU A 30 -18.46 1.36 -1.39
CA LEU A 30 -17.37 2.30 -1.69
C LEU A 30 -16.72 2.87 -0.43
N GLU A 31 -17.45 3.04 0.67
CA GLU A 31 -16.88 3.54 1.92
C GLU A 31 -15.85 2.54 2.46
N ARG A 32 -16.25 1.29 2.59
CA ARG A 32 -15.35 0.21 3.01
C ARG A 32 -14.20 -0.01 2.03
N ALA A 33 -14.46 0.10 0.73
CA ALA A 33 -13.43 -0.05 -0.29
C ALA A 33 -12.37 1.06 -0.21
N VAL A 34 -12.77 2.30 0.03
CA VAL A 34 -11.86 3.45 0.20
C VAL A 34 -11.04 3.29 1.48
N ASP A 35 -11.64 2.89 2.59
CA ASP A 35 -10.93 2.65 3.85
C ASP A 35 -9.90 1.53 3.72
N ALA A 36 -10.29 0.41 3.11
CA ALA A 36 -9.39 -0.71 2.85
C ALA A 36 -8.25 -0.34 1.88
N ALA A 37 -8.56 0.43 0.83
CA ALA A 37 -7.59 0.93 -0.13
C ALA A 37 -6.57 1.85 0.53
N TYR A 38 -7.04 2.79 1.36
CA TYR A 38 -6.18 3.67 2.15
C TYR A 38 -5.27 2.88 3.08
N ALA A 39 -5.82 2.01 3.91
CA ALA A 39 -5.05 1.19 4.85
C ALA A 39 -4.01 0.32 4.14
N SER A 40 -4.41 -0.35 3.04
CA SER A 40 -3.52 -1.19 2.25
C SER A 40 -2.42 -0.37 1.56
N ARG A 41 -2.74 0.82 1.01
CA ARG A 41 -1.74 1.61 0.28
C ARG A 41 -0.77 2.33 1.21
N MET A 42 -1.27 2.88 2.33
CA MET A 42 -0.50 3.76 3.21
C MET A 42 0.22 3.03 4.35
N GLY A 43 -0.11 1.77 4.59
CA GLY A 43 0.58 0.94 5.59
C GLY A 43 2.10 0.97 5.40
N ASN A 44 2.85 1.25 6.47
CA ASN A 44 4.30 1.40 6.47
C ASN A 44 4.81 2.41 5.42
N SER A 45 4.13 3.54 5.26
CA SER A 45 4.41 4.55 4.22
C SER A 45 4.41 3.97 2.79
N GLY A 46 3.60 2.93 2.55
CA GLY A 46 3.49 2.25 1.27
C GLY A 46 4.65 1.29 0.93
N GLN A 47 5.48 0.93 1.90
CA GLN A 47 6.72 0.17 1.68
C GLN A 47 6.63 -1.31 2.07
N ALA A 48 5.44 -1.91 2.10
CA ALA A 48 5.30 -3.36 2.28
C ALA A 48 5.09 -4.07 0.94
N CYS A 49 5.58 -5.31 0.83
CA CYS A 49 5.41 -6.13 -0.38
C CYS A 49 3.93 -6.36 -0.73
N ILE A 50 3.07 -6.48 0.29
CA ILE A 50 1.63 -6.70 0.17
C ILE A 50 0.79 -5.43 0.02
N ASN A 51 1.38 -4.23 0.01
CA ASN A 51 0.59 -3.02 -0.23
C ASN A 51 -0.10 -3.06 -1.59
N ALA A 52 -1.34 -2.57 -1.66
CA ALA A 52 -2.02 -2.35 -2.93
C ALA A 52 -1.22 -1.38 -3.81
N LYS A 53 -0.88 -1.80 -5.02
CA LYS A 53 -0.08 -1.00 -5.96
C LYS A 53 -0.78 -0.80 -7.29
N ARG A 54 -1.75 -1.65 -7.62
CA ARG A 54 -2.54 -1.53 -8.85
C ARG A 54 -4.02 -1.48 -8.46
N PHE A 55 -4.66 -0.34 -8.70
CA PHE A 55 -6.08 -0.15 -8.44
C PHE A 55 -6.85 -0.39 -9.73
N ILE A 56 -7.66 -1.45 -9.76
CA ILE A 56 -8.47 -1.88 -10.91
C ILE A 56 -9.92 -1.65 -10.54
N ILE A 57 -10.50 -0.57 -11.06
CA ILE A 57 -11.83 -0.11 -10.68
C ILE A 57 -12.75 -0.20 -11.90
N THR A 58 -13.94 -0.75 -11.73
CA THR A 58 -14.94 -0.74 -12.82
C THR A 58 -15.40 0.68 -13.13
N ALA A 59 -15.59 0.98 -14.40
CA ALA A 59 -15.89 2.33 -14.90
C ALA A 59 -17.05 3.05 -14.17
N PRO A 60 -18.19 2.40 -13.83
CA PRO A 60 -19.31 3.09 -13.19
C PRO A 60 -18.98 3.71 -11.82
N VAL A 61 -17.97 3.21 -11.11
CA VAL A 61 -17.63 3.67 -9.75
C VAL A 61 -16.23 4.29 -9.70
N TYR A 62 -15.56 4.41 -10.84
CA TYR A 62 -14.17 4.86 -10.90
C TYR A 62 -13.97 6.28 -10.35
N ASP A 63 -14.73 7.25 -10.86
CA ASP A 63 -14.54 8.65 -10.49
C ASP A 63 -14.85 8.88 -9.01
N GLU A 64 -15.96 8.32 -8.52
CA GLU A 64 -16.36 8.43 -7.12
C GLU A 64 -15.33 7.77 -6.19
N PHE A 65 -14.87 6.57 -6.50
CA PHE A 65 -13.84 5.88 -5.71
C PHE A 65 -12.54 6.68 -5.68
N ARG A 66 -12.07 7.15 -6.85
CA ARG A 66 -10.84 7.97 -6.97
C ARG A 66 -10.91 9.22 -6.10
N ASP A 67 -11.99 9.97 -6.20
CA ASP A 67 -12.14 11.26 -5.53
C ASP A 67 -12.21 11.07 -4.01
N ARG A 68 -12.98 10.09 -3.54
CA ARG A 68 -13.05 9.72 -2.12
C ARG A 68 -11.69 9.24 -1.58
N LEU A 69 -10.94 8.43 -2.34
CA LEU A 69 -9.63 7.96 -1.90
C LEU A 69 -8.62 9.11 -1.82
N ILE A 70 -8.63 10.04 -2.78
CA ILE A 70 -7.77 11.24 -2.75
C ILE A 70 -8.10 12.09 -1.53
N GLU A 71 -9.37 12.33 -1.25
CA GLU A 71 -9.82 13.10 -0.09
C GLU A 71 -9.39 12.42 1.22
N LYS A 72 -9.60 11.12 1.34
CA LYS A 72 -9.16 10.32 2.49
C LYS A 72 -7.67 10.45 2.73
N ILE A 73 -6.86 10.33 1.69
CA ILE A 73 -5.40 10.47 1.80
C ILE A 73 -5.04 11.89 2.27
N LYS A 74 -5.60 12.93 1.64
CA LYS A 74 -5.29 14.32 1.98
C LYS A 74 -5.69 14.70 3.40
N SER A 75 -6.81 14.18 3.88
CA SER A 75 -7.32 14.48 5.23
C SER A 75 -6.69 13.67 6.34
N THR A 76 -6.09 12.51 6.02
CA THR A 76 -5.62 11.57 7.05
C THR A 76 -4.09 11.50 7.12
N VAL A 77 -3.38 11.67 6.00
CA VAL A 77 -1.92 11.53 5.98
C VAL A 77 -1.26 12.75 6.60
N ASN A 78 -0.52 12.52 7.68
CA ASN A 78 0.33 13.51 8.32
C ASN A 78 1.79 13.06 8.23
N ILE A 79 2.58 13.76 7.43
CA ILE A 79 3.98 13.42 7.15
C ILE A 79 4.88 14.21 8.10
N GLY A 80 5.83 13.54 8.75
CA GLY A 80 6.76 14.22 9.65
C GLY A 80 7.72 13.30 10.37
N ASP A 81 8.21 13.77 11.51
CA ASP A 81 9.12 13.02 12.38
C ASP A 81 8.39 11.81 12.98
N PRO A 82 8.88 10.58 12.79
CA PRO A 82 8.24 9.37 13.33
C PRO A 82 8.22 9.32 14.87
N MET A 83 8.98 10.16 15.56
CA MET A 83 8.93 10.28 17.03
C MET A 83 7.76 11.16 17.52
N ASP A 84 7.11 11.91 16.63
CA ASP A 84 5.89 12.65 16.95
C ASP A 84 4.66 11.73 16.85
N PRO A 85 3.90 11.50 17.95
CA PRO A 85 2.74 10.64 17.94
C PRO A 85 1.58 11.12 17.03
N ALA A 86 1.59 12.38 16.59
CA ALA A 86 0.63 12.91 15.64
C ALA A 86 0.95 12.51 14.18
N VAL A 87 2.17 12.06 13.91
CA VAL A 87 2.63 11.67 12.57
C VAL A 87 2.27 10.21 12.28
N ASN A 88 1.67 9.95 11.13
CA ASN A 88 1.29 8.61 10.69
C ASN A 88 2.00 8.16 9.40
N CYS A 89 2.82 9.03 8.81
CA CYS A 89 3.64 8.72 7.65
C CYS A 89 5.05 9.29 7.85
N GLY A 90 5.98 8.42 8.19
CA GLY A 90 7.39 8.76 8.38
C GLY A 90 8.18 8.80 7.05
N PRO A 91 9.51 9.00 7.13
CA PRO A 91 10.37 9.04 5.96
C PRO A 91 10.43 7.67 5.25
N LEU A 92 10.73 7.70 3.97
CA LEU A 92 11.04 6.48 3.23
C LEU A 92 12.40 5.92 3.65
N ALA A 93 12.55 4.58 3.56
CA ALA A 93 13.77 3.89 3.99
C ALA A 93 15.01 4.29 3.18
N MET A 94 14.82 4.68 1.91
CA MET A 94 15.93 5.10 1.03
C MET A 94 15.51 6.27 0.15
N LYS A 95 16.44 7.18 -0.09
CA LYS A 95 16.34 8.18 -1.15
C LYS A 95 16.76 7.51 -2.47
N ARG A 96 15.85 7.50 -3.45
CA ARG A 96 16.17 7.06 -4.81
C ARG A 96 16.60 8.23 -5.66
#